data_3f88a6173672845e1a79981788e5816b
#
_entry.id   3f88a6173672845e1a79981788e5816b
#
_cell.length_a   1.000
_cell.length_b   1.000
_cell.length_c   1.000
_cell.angle_alpha   90.00
_cell.angle_beta   90.00
_cell.angle_gamma   90.00
#
_symmetry.space_group_name_H-M   'P 1'
#
loop_
_entity.id
_entity.type
_entity.pdbx_description
1 polymer ?
#
loop_
_entity_poly.entity_id
_entity_poly.type
_entity_poly.pdbx_seq_one_letter_code
_entity_poly.pdbx_strand_id
1 'polypeptide(L)'
;MPGDTWSVAVGEHTVTAAFDAATRGAAPPVFMFAHGAGGNMADRGMLALTKVLCRVGMHVVRFNFPYAERNSRRPDPMPLLEDCITAVTARARLEIDATRWILGGRSMGGRAASMLAADGYACDGLLLLAYPLHPAGKPDKLRDAHLPRIATPVLCFNGTRDPLCERTLMDAVVAPLASNWTMHWIDGADHSFHVTKASGRDDAAVLEEIGSATAAWLV
;
A
#
# COMPACT_ATOMS: atom_id res chain seq x y z
N MET A 1 20.13 -10.50 -4.78
CA MET A 1 19.71 -10.80 -6.16
C MET A 1 18.75 -9.70 -6.57
N PRO A 2 18.86 -9.06 -7.76
CA PRO A 2 17.75 -8.29 -8.27
C PRO A 2 16.57 -9.26 -8.37
N GLY A 3 15.42 -8.86 -7.83
CA GLY A 3 14.23 -9.71 -7.84
C GLY A 3 13.82 -10.04 -9.27
N ASP A 4 13.17 -11.20 -9.44
CA ASP A 4 12.61 -11.59 -10.74
C ASP A 4 11.64 -10.51 -11.21
N THR A 5 11.74 -10.13 -12.47
CA THR A 5 10.86 -9.15 -13.09
C THR A 5 9.94 -9.81 -14.08
N TRP A 6 8.69 -9.40 -14.11
CA TRP A 6 7.66 -9.91 -15.00
C TRP A 6 7.08 -8.81 -15.87
N SER A 7 6.76 -9.18 -17.10
CA SER A 7 5.93 -8.35 -17.97
C SER A 7 4.49 -8.83 -17.86
N VAL A 8 3.56 -7.94 -17.58
CA VAL A 8 2.15 -8.25 -17.34
C VAL A 8 1.25 -7.44 -18.26
N ALA A 9 0.36 -8.12 -18.99
CA ALA A 9 -0.63 -7.46 -19.84
C ALA A 9 -1.78 -6.90 -18.99
N VAL A 10 -2.18 -5.65 -19.26
CA VAL A 10 -3.29 -4.93 -18.61
C VAL A 10 -4.12 -4.28 -19.71
N GLY A 11 -5.14 -4.94 -20.21
CA GLY A 11 -5.84 -4.52 -21.43
C GLY A 11 -4.87 -4.37 -22.60
N GLU A 12 -4.81 -3.18 -23.19
CA GLU A 12 -3.87 -2.85 -24.29
C GLU A 12 -2.47 -2.40 -23.78
N HIS A 13 -2.27 -2.34 -22.47
CA HIS A 13 -1.03 -1.92 -21.86
C HIS A 13 -0.19 -3.12 -21.41
N THR A 14 1.10 -2.90 -21.25
CA THR A 14 2.01 -3.83 -20.61
C THR A 14 2.73 -3.12 -19.47
N VAL A 15 2.78 -3.76 -18.30
CA VAL A 15 3.42 -3.22 -17.11
C VAL A 15 4.51 -4.15 -16.59
N THR A 16 5.48 -3.56 -15.90
CA THR A 16 6.57 -4.30 -15.24
C THR A 16 6.19 -4.53 -13.78
N ALA A 17 6.38 -5.76 -13.31
CA ALA A 17 6.32 -6.11 -11.90
C ALA A 17 7.65 -6.72 -11.45
N ALA A 18 8.02 -6.54 -10.20
CA ALA A 18 9.24 -7.06 -9.59
C ALA A 18 8.90 -7.78 -8.28
N PHE A 19 9.46 -8.97 -8.11
CA PHE A 19 9.31 -9.80 -6.91
C PHE A 19 10.53 -9.63 -5.99
N ASP A 20 10.25 -9.33 -4.73
CA ASP A 20 11.24 -9.25 -3.66
C ASP A 20 10.89 -10.30 -2.58
N ALA A 21 11.77 -11.28 -2.41
CA ALA A 21 11.53 -12.38 -1.48
C ALA A 21 11.66 -11.95 0.00
N ALA A 22 10.78 -12.50 0.84
CA ALA A 22 10.94 -12.42 2.29
C ALA A 22 12.27 -13.05 2.72
N THR A 23 12.91 -12.49 3.75
CA THR A 23 14.17 -13.01 4.28
C THR A 23 13.99 -13.98 5.43
N ARG A 24 12.73 -14.20 5.87
CA ARG A 24 12.36 -15.13 6.96
C ARG A 24 10.92 -15.62 6.80
N GLY A 25 10.56 -16.66 7.54
CA GLY A 25 9.23 -17.28 7.53
C GLY A 25 9.17 -18.52 6.64
N ALA A 26 8.42 -19.54 7.05
CA ALA A 26 8.26 -20.79 6.28
C ALA A 26 7.22 -20.67 5.16
N ALA A 27 6.22 -19.80 5.34
CA ALA A 27 5.15 -19.52 4.37
C ALA A 27 4.80 -18.02 4.40
N PRO A 28 5.68 -17.14 3.88
CA PRO A 28 5.45 -15.70 3.91
C PRO A 28 4.21 -15.31 3.11
N PRO A 29 3.36 -14.37 3.61
CA PRO A 29 2.32 -13.77 2.79
C PRO A 29 2.94 -12.92 1.68
N VAL A 30 2.20 -12.73 0.59
CA VAL A 30 2.58 -11.86 -0.51
C VAL A 30 1.86 -10.52 -0.40
N PHE A 31 2.61 -9.44 -0.39
CA PHE A 31 2.09 -8.07 -0.45
C PHE A 31 2.18 -7.52 -1.88
N MET A 32 1.03 -7.23 -2.47
CA MET A 32 0.91 -6.54 -3.75
C MET A 32 1.03 -5.03 -3.52
N PHE A 33 2.22 -4.48 -3.76
CA PHE A 33 2.59 -3.14 -3.34
C PHE A 33 2.46 -2.12 -4.48
N ALA A 34 1.33 -1.45 -4.55
CA ALA A 34 1.03 -0.40 -5.52
C ALA A 34 1.63 0.96 -5.10
N HIS A 35 2.23 1.68 -6.05
CA HIS A 35 2.84 2.99 -5.81
C HIS A 35 1.83 4.15 -5.78
N GLY A 36 2.25 5.31 -5.26
CA GLY A 36 1.46 6.53 -5.21
C GLY A 36 1.40 7.29 -6.54
N ALA A 37 0.56 8.32 -6.58
CA ALA A 37 0.41 9.19 -7.75
C ALA A 37 1.73 9.87 -8.13
N GLY A 38 2.05 9.87 -9.42
CA GLY A 38 3.26 10.46 -9.98
C GLY A 38 4.55 9.71 -9.68
N GLY A 39 4.44 8.56 -8.96
CA GLY A 39 5.54 7.68 -8.61
C GLY A 39 5.66 6.46 -9.53
N ASN A 40 6.58 5.56 -9.16
CA ASN A 40 6.82 4.28 -9.82
C ASN A 40 7.31 3.23 -8.81
N MET A 41 7.40 1.97 -9.24
CA MET A 41 7.80 0.84 -8.39
C MET A 41 9.25 0.91 -7.88
N ALA A 42 10.10 1.74 -8.48
CA ALA A 42 11.51 1.90 -8.12
C ALA A 42 11.79 3.15 -7.27
N ASP A 43 10.77 3.90 -6.87
CA ASP A 43 10.91 5.05 -5.99
C ASP A 43 11.62 4.68 -4.69
N ARG A 44 12.49 5.58 -4.19
CA ARG A 44 13.30 5.34 -2.98
C ARG A 44 12.46 4.91 -1.77
N GLY A 45 11.29 5.55 -1.58
CA GLY A 45 10.37 5.19 -0.49
C GLY A 45 9.76 3.81 -0.66
N MET A 46 9.40 3.43 -1.91
CA MET A 46 8.92 2.07 -2.23
C MET A 46 9.99 1.02 -1.91
N LEU A 47 11.24 1.25 -2.37
CA LEU A 47 12.35 0.34 -2.13
C LEU A 47 12.72 0.21 -0.65
N ALA A 48 12.68 1.32 0.10
CA ALA A 48 12.96 1.31 1.54
C ALA A 48 11.91 0.51 2.32
N LEU A 49 10.63 0.75 2.05
CA LEU A 49 9.52 -0.03 2.65
C LEU A 49 9.59 -1.50 2.26
N THR A 50 9.87 -1.82 1.00
CA THR A 50 10.04 -3.20 0.53
C THR A 50 11.09 -3.94 1.35
N LYS A 51 12.26 -3.34 1.55
CA LYS A 51 13.34 -3.96 2.36
C LYS A 51 12.89 -4.26 3.79
N VAL A 52 12.15 -3.35 4.40
CA VAL A 52 11.62 -3.54 5.76
C VAL A 52 10.60 -4.67 5.79
N LEU A 53 9.62 -4.66 4.86
CA LEU A 53 8.58 -5.67 4.78
C LEU A 53 9.14 -7.07 4.49
N CYS A 54 10.15 -7.19 3.62
CA CYS A 54 10.84 -8.46 3.40
C CYS A 54 11.56 -8.95 4.68
N ARG A 55 12.17 -8.07 5.45
CA ARG A 55 12.83 -8.43 6.73
C ARG A 55 11.83 -8.91 7.78
N VAL A 56 10.61 -8.41 7.77
CA VAL A 56 9.57 -8.84 8.72
C VAL A 56 8.78 -10.06 8.26
N GLY A 57 9.12 -10.64 7.10
CA GLY A 57 8.60 -11.93 6.65
C GLY A 57 7.45 -11.82 5.65
N MET A 58 7.42 -10.77 4.82
CA MET A 58 6.51 -10.67 3.67
C MET A 58 7.28 -10.78 2.36
N HIS A 59 6.77 -11.55 1.41
CA HIS A 59 7.12 -11.36 0.01
C HIS A 59 6.48 -10.05 -0.47
N VAL A 60 7.16 -9.33 -1.35
CA VAL A 60 6.64 -8.07 -1.91
C VAL A 60 6.68 -8.13 -3.42
N VAL A 61 5.54 -7.86 -4.06
CA VAL A 61 5.45 -7.65 -5.51
C VAL A 61 5.19 -6.17 -5.74
N ARG A 62 6.20 -5.46 -6.23
CA ARG A 62 6.09 -4.07 -6.69
C ARG A 62 5.81 -4.05 -8.18
N PHE A 63 5.04 -3.09 -8.65
CA PHE A 63 4.73 -2.97 -10.08
C PHE A 63 4.49 -1.53 -10.47
N ASN A 64 4.65 -1.24 -11.75
CA ASN A 64 4.25 0.05 -12.31
C ASN A 64 2.78 0.02 -12.74
N PHE A 65 2.09 1.13 -12.51
CA PHE A 65 0.83 1.38 -13.22
C PHE A 65 1.10 1.79 -14.67
N PRO A 66 0.14 1.61 -15.60
CA PRO A 66 0.35 1.88 -17.02
C PRO A 66 0.88 3.29 -17.33
N TYR A 67 0.45 4.32 -16.58
CA TYR A 67 0.98 5.67 -16.77
C TYR A 67 2.48 5.78 -16.44
N ALA A 68 2.94 5.05 -15.42
CA ALA A 68 4.35 5.07 -15.04
C ALA A 68 5.24 4.40 -16.09
N GLU A 69 4.77 3.33 -16.74
CA GLU A 69 5.46 2.71 -17.89
C GLU A 69 5.61 3.68 -19.07
N ARG A 70 4.63 4.54 -19.26
CA ARG A 70 4.69 5.60 -20.29
C ARG A 70 5.50 6.84 -19.85
N ASN A 71 6.20 6.76 -18.71
CA ASN A 71 6.94 7.89 -18.12
C ASN A 71 6.05 9.13 -17.86
N SER A 72 4.75 8.94 -17.68
CA SER A 72 3.81 10.01 -17.32
C SER A 72 3.76 10.16 -15.78
N ARG A 73 3.59 11.40 -15.32
CA ARG A 73 3.29 11.69 -13.91
C ARG A 73 1.79 11.81 -13.64
N ARG A 74 0.97 11.86 -14.69
CA ARG A 74 -0.48 11.97 -14.57
C ARG A 74 -1.07 10.56 -14.42
N PRO A 75 -1.69 10.24 -13.27
CA PRO A 75 -2.30 8.94 -13.06
C PRO A 75 -3.39 8.62 -14.09
N ASP A 76 -3.52 7.34 -14.37
CA ASP A 76 -4.65 6.80 -15.11
C ASP A 76 -5.96 6.87 -14.26
N PRO A 77 -7.13 6.74 -14.88
CA PRO A 77 -8.39 6.63 -14.16
C PRO A 77 -8.39 5.42 -13.21
N MET A 78 -9.14 5.54 -12.10
CA MET A 78 -9.17 4.52 -11.05
C MET A 78 -9.49 3.10 -11.56
N PRO A 79 -10.46 2.89 -12.47
CA PRO A 79 -10.73 1.54 -13.00
C PRO A 79 -9.50 0.88 -13.65
N LEU A 80 -8.69 1.62 -14.40
CA LEU A 80 -7.47 1.08 -15.00
C LEU A 80 -6.39 0.75 -13.95
N LEU A 81 -6.35 1.49 -12.84
CA LEU A 81 -5.45 1.15 -11.71
C LEU A 81 -5.92 -0.15 -11.02
N GLU A 82 -7.20 -0.34 -10.85
CA GLU A 82 -7.80 -1.55 -10.28
C GLU A 82 -7.59 -2.77 -11.20
N ASP A 83 -7.80 -2.61 -12.51
CA ASP A 83 -7.49 -3.63 -13.52
C ASP A 83 -6.01 -4.03 -13.48
N CYS A 84 -5.11 -3.05 -13.32
CA CYS A 84 -3.68 -3.31 -13.20
C CYS A 84 -3.34 -4.12 -11.93
N ILE A 85 -3.90 -3.76 -10.76
CA ILE A 85 -3.73 -4.54 -9.52
C ILE A 85 -4.23 -5.97 -9.74
N THR A 86 -5.40 -6.14 -10.35
CA THR A 86 -6.00 -7.45 -10.66
C THR A 86 -5.10 -8.30 -11.55
N ALA A 87 -4.64 -7.76 -12.66
CA ALA A 87 -3.80 -8.47 -13.62
C ALA A 87 -2.44 -8.87 -13.03
N VAL A 88 -1.79 -7.95 -12.31
CA VAL A 88 -0.50 -8.23 -11.66
C VAL A 88 -0.67 -9.26 -10.54
N THR A 89 -1.76 -9.20 -9.76
CA THR A 89 -2.05 -10.20 -8.73
C THR A 89 -2.30 -11.57 -9.35
N ALA A 90 -3.06 -11.64 -10.44
CA ALA A 90 -3.30 -12.89 -11.16
C ALA A 90 -1.98 -13.50 -11.67
N ARG A 91 -1.08 -12.67 -12.23
CA ARG A 91 0.26 -13.15 -12.67
C ARG A 91 1.08 -13.62 -11.48
N ALA A 92 1.12 -12.87 -10.39
CA ALA A 92 1.90 -13.24 -9.21
C ALA A 92 1.43 -14.57 -8.61
N ARG A 93 0.13 -14.87 -8.63
CA ARG A 93 -0.42 -16.15 -8.16
C ARG A 93 -0.01 -17.36 -8.99
N LEU A 94 0.44 -17.17 -10.22
CA LEU A 94 1.01 -18.24 -11.07
C LEU A 94 2.48 -18.48 -10.79
N GLU A 95 3.19 -17.49 -10.25
CA GLU A 95 4.65 -17.52 -10.07
C GLU A 95 5.06 -17.80 -8.61
N ILE A 96 4.20 -17.49 -7.65
CA ILE A 96 4.52 -17.55 -6.22
C ILE A 96 3.56 -18.51 -5.54
N ASP A 97 4.11 -19.56 -4.93
CA ASP A 97 3.36 -20.46 -4.07
C ASP A 97 3.17 -19.79 -2.68
N ALA A 98 2.00 -19.21 -2.46
CA ALA A 98 1.63 -18.55 -1.22
C ALA A 98 0.15 -18.73 -0.90
N THR A 99 -0.15 -18.86 0.38
CA THR A 99 -1.51 -19.07 0.87
C THR A 99 -2.21 -17.79 1.33
N ARG A 100 -1.47 -16.70 1.53
CA ARG A 100 -2.02 -15.41 1.99
C ARG A 100 -1.61 -14.28 1.05
N TRP A 101 -2.61 -13.51 0.59
CA TRP A 101 -2.45 -12.43 -0.38
C TRP A 101 -2.97 -11.13 0.20
N ILE A 102 -2.08 -10.19 0.41
CA ILE A 102 -2.37 -8.87 0.97
C ILE A 102 -2.28 -7.85 -0.16
N LEU A 103 -3.36 -7.12 -0.39
CA LEU A 103 -3.35 -6.00 -1.33
C LEU A 103 -3.03 -4.70 -0.59
N GLY A 104 -2.64 -3.69 -1.35
CA GLY A 104 -2.48 -2.36 -0.78
C GLY A 104 -1.48 -1.52 -1.53
N GLY A 105 -0.91 -0.57 -0.81
CA GLY A 105 0.01 0.34 -1.45
C GLY A 105 0.13 1.68 -0.74
N ARG A 106 0.89 2.55 -1.37
CA ARG A 106 1.10 3.90 -0.90
C ARG A 106 0.10 4.87 -1.52
N SER A 107 -0.55 5.69 -0.70
CA SER A 107 -1.40 6.79 -1.15
C SER A 107 -2.46 6.34 -2.18
N MET A 108 -2.39 6.83 -3.41
CA MET A 108 -3.28 6.46 -4.51
C MET A 108 -3.34 4.93 -4.73
N GLY A 109 -2.20 4.24 -4.68
CA GLY A 109 -2.15 2.78 -4.85
C GLY A 109 -2.89 2.05 -3.75
N GLY A 110 -2.75 2.48 -2.49
CA GLY A 110 -3.53 1.96 -1.36
C GLY A 110 -5.03 2.22 -1.52
N ARG A 111 -5.40 3.40 -2.02
CA ARG A 111 -6.80 3.72 -2.31
C ARG A 111 -7.37 2.83 -3.41
N ALA A 112 -6.65 2.61 -4.52
CA ALA A 112 -7.09 1.71 -5.58
C ALA A 112 -7.29 0.27 -5.06
N ALA A 113 -6.34 -0.25 -4.29
CA ALA A 113 -6.45 -1.56 -3.66
C ALA A 113 -7.65 -1.67 -2.71
N SER A 114 -7.92 -0.60 -1.91
CA SER A 114 -9.07 -0.58 -1.00
C SER A 114 -10.41 -0.53 -1.72
N MET A 115 -10.50 0.16 -2.87
CA MET A 115 -11.71 0.17 -3.71
C MET A 115 -11.95 -1.20 -4.32
N LEU A 116 -10.90 -1.83 -4.87
CA LEU A 116 -10.98 -3.18 -5.43
C LEU A 116 -11.44 -4.21 -4.38
N ALA A 117 -10.93 -4.16 -3.15
CA ALA A 117 -11.36 -5.03 -2.06
C ALA A 117 -12.81 -4.74 -1.62
N ALA A 118 -13.23 -3.46 -1.59
CA ALA A 118 -14.60 -3.06 -1.28
C ALA A 118 -15.61 -3.55 -2.33
N ASP A 119 -15.17 -3.76 -3.57
CA ASP A 119 -15.97 -4.29 -4.65
C ASP A 119 -15.90 -5.83 -4.76
N GLY A 120 -15.34 -6.48 -3.71
CA GLY A 120 -15.40 -7.93 -3.52
C GLY A 120 -14.21 -8.72 -4.07
N TYR A 121 -13.13 -8.07 -4.48
CA TYR A 121 -11.92 -8.80 -4.89
C TYR A 121 -11.32 -9.55 -3.69
N ALA A 122 -11.12 -10.86 -3.86
CA ALA A 122 -10.64 -11.74 -2.80
C ALA A 122 -9.18 -11.49 -2.42
N CYS A 123 -8.96 -11.08 -1.17
CA CYS A 123 -7.65 -10.95 -0.54
C CYS A 123 -7.74 -11.24 0.96
N ASP A 124 -6.61 -11.57 1.58
CA ASP A 124 -6.54 -11.96 2.99
C ASP A 124 -6.28 -10.78 3.93
N GLY A 125 -6.06 -9.60 3.37
CA GLY A 125 -5.85 -8.36 4.13
C GLY A 125 -5.51 -7.18 3.23
N LEU A 126 -5.59 -5.98 3.81
CA LEU A 126 -5.13 -4.73 3.20
C LEU A 126 -4.03 -4.10 4.04
N LEU A 127 -2.93 -3.70 3.39
CA LEU A 127 -1.88 -2.89 4.00
C LEU A 127 -1.84 -1.52 3.30
N LEU A 128 -2.34 -0.49 4.00
CA LEU A 128 -2.49 0.85 3.46
C LEU A 128 -1.42 1.77 4.07
N LEU A 129 -0.63 2.40 3.22
CA LEU A 129 0.49 3.26 3.60
C LEU A 129 0.22 4.69 3.15
N ALA A 130 0.00 5.60 4.10
CA ALA A 130 -0.39 6.99 3.87
C ALA A 130 -1.69 7.10 3.04
N TYR A 131 -2.79 6.54 3.56
CA TYR A 131 -4.09 6.59 2.89
C TYR A 131 -4.56 8.05 2.72
N PRO A 132 -4.90 8.49 1.49
CA PRO A 132 -5.25 9.87 1.21
C PRO A 132 -6.75 10.08 1.45
N LEU A 133 -7.17 10.26 2.71
CA LEU A 133 -8.58 10.39 3.10
C LEU A 133 -9.31 11.54 2.39
N HIS A 134 -8.60 12.63 2.08
CA HIS A 134 -9.13 13.77 1.35
C HIS A 134 -8.04 14.42 0.49
N PRO A 135 -8.37 15.27 -0.50
CA PRO A 135 -7.39 16.11 -1.17
C PRO A 135 -6.79 17.14 -0.22
N ALA A 136 -5.55 17.55 -0.46
CA ALA A 136 -4.91 18.59 0.36
C ALA A 136 -5.76 19.87 0.39
N GLY A 137 -5.99 20.40 1.59
CA GLY A 137 -6.78 21.61 1.81
C GLY A 137 -8.30 21.46 1.52
N LYS A 138 -8.81 20.23 1.39
CA LYS A 138 -10.25 19.95 1.16
C LYS A 138 -10.73 18.81 2.08
N PRO A 139 -10.72 19.00 3.40
CA PRO A 139 -11.11 17.96 4.35
C PRO A 139 -12.61 17.61 4.30
N ASP A 140 -13.43 18.45 3.67
CA ASP A 140 -14.85 18.21 3.37
C ASP A 140 -15.07 17.17 2.26
N LYS A 141 -14.03 16.80 1.49
CA LYS A 141 -14.14 15.86 0.36
C LYS A 141 -13.54 14.51 0.72
N LEU A 142 -14.20 13.80 1.62
CA LEU A 142 -13.74 12.48 2.07
C LEU A 142 -13.79 11.44 0.96
N ARG A 143 -12.83 10.51 1.03
CA ARG A 143 -12.69 9.35 0.12
C ARG A 143 -12.94 8.06 0.90
N ASP A 144 -14.02 8.03 1.63
CA ASP A 144 -14.38 7.01 2.64
C ASP A 144 -15.58 6.15 2.25
N ALA A 145 -16.40 6.55 1.29
CA ALA A 145 -17.68 5.92 0.95
C ALA A 145 -17.61 4.41 0.66
N HIS A 146 -16.45 3.89 0.23
CA HIS A 146 -16.24 2.46 -0.03
C HIS A 146 -15.72 1.70 1.19
N LEU A 147 -15.10 2.37 2.18
CA LEU A 147 -14.42 1.73 3.30
C LEU A 147 -15.34 0.82 4.14
N PRO A 148 -16.63 1.16 4.38
CA PRO A 148 -17.53 0.28 5.11
C PRO A 148 -17.85 -1.06 4.42
N ARG A 149 -17.57 -1.18 3.10
CA ARG A 149 -17.79 -2.43 2.37
C ARG A 149 -16.59 -3.38 2.41
N ILE A 150 -15.45 -2.95 2.98
CA ILE A 150 -14.26 -3.78 3.10
C ILE A 150 -14.48 -4.81 4.22
N ALA A 151 -14.53 -6.09 3.85
CA ALA A 151 -14.75 -7.18 4.80
C ALA A 151 -13.44 -7.80 5.32
N THR A 152 -12.32 -7.59 4.64
CA THR A 152 -11.00 -8.15 5.00
C THR A 152 -10.31 -7.31 6.07
N PRO A 153 -9.42 -7.89 6.90
CA PRO A 153 -8.61 -7.13 7.86
C PRO A 153 -7.78 -6.04 7.20
N VAL A 154 -7.71 -4.86 7.81
CA VAL A 154 -6.96 -3.71 7.32
C VAL A 154 -5.95 -3.25 8.36
N LEU A 155 -4.69 -3.07 7.94
CA LEU A 155 -3.69 -2.30 8.67
C LEU A 155 -3.40 -1.01 7.88
N CYS A 156 -3.65 0.13 8.51
CA CYS A 156 -3.48 1.43 7.88
C CYS A 156 -2.48 2.29 8.66
N PHE A 157 -1.45 2.78 7.98
CA PHE A 157 -0.46 3.71 8.52
C PHE A 157 -0.68 5.09 7.94
N ASN A 158 -0.79 6.11 8.80
CA ASN A 158 -0.73 7.52 8.38
C ASN A 158 0.12 8.33 9.34
N GLY A 159 0.75 9.37 8.81
CA GLY A 159 1.48 10.33 9.61
C GLY A 159 0.53 11.34 10.29
N THR A 160 0.85 11.75 11.52
CA THR A 160 0.02 12.75 12.23
C THR A 160 0.09 14.15 11.63
N ARG A 161 1.00 14.40 10.67
CA ARG A 161 1.16 15.64 9.91
C ARG A 161 0.83 15.49 8.43
N ASP A 162 0.13 14.42 8.06
CA ASP A 162 -0.24 14.17 6.67
C ASP A 162 -1.35 15.14 6.21
N PRO A 163 -1.08 16.04 5.23
CA PRO A 163 -2.06 17.01 4.74
C PRO A 163 -3.19 16.37 3.91
N LEU A 164 -3.13 15.07 3.62
CA LEU A 164 -4.15 14.31 2.91
C LEU A 164 -4.99 13.43 3.84
N CYS A 165 -4.71 13.44 5.16
CA CYS A 165 -5.40 12.61 6.13
C CYS A 165 -5.40 13.27 7.52
N GLU A 166 -6.39 14.12 7.79
CA GLU A 166 -6.57 14.66 9.13
C GLU A 166 -6.94 13.57 10.13
N ARG A 167 -6.18 13.50 11.23
CA ARG A 167 -6.32 12.44 12.24
C ARG A 167 -7.75 12.33 12.78
N THR A 168 -8.33 13.45 13.20
CA THR A 168 -9.68 13.48 13.77
C THR A 168 -10.75 12.97 12.81
N LEU A 169 -10.61 13.27 11.51
CA LEU A 169 -11.53 12.78 10.48
C LEU A 169 -11.34 11.29 10.24
N MET A 170 -10.10 10.84 10.14
CA MET A 170 -9.81 9.41 9.93
C MET A 170 -10.25 8.57 11.11
N ASP A 171 -9.97 9.01 12.34
CA ASP A 171 -10.42 8.32 13.56
C ASP A 171 -11.96 8.20 13.60
N ALA A 172 -12.68 9.23 13.19
CA ALA A 172 -14.16 9.20 13.09
C ALA A 172 -14.65 8.22 12.00
N VAL A 173 -13.97 8.18 10.85
CA VAL A 173 -14.31 7.28 9.74
C VAL A 173 -14.07 5.82 10.11
N VAL A 174 -12.97 5.49 10.80
CA VAL A 174 -12.63 4.10 11.12
C VAL A 174 -13.27 3.59 12.41
N ALA A 175 -13.75 4.46 13.31
CA ALA A 175 -14.38 4.07 14.57
C ALA A 175 -15.50 3.02 14.40
N PRO A 176 -16.44 3.15 13.45
CA PRO A 176 -17.47 2.15 13.21
C PRO A 176 -16.93 0.88 12.52
N LEU A 177 -15.69 0.89 12.02
CA LEU A 177 -15.04 -0.20 11.28
C LEU A 177 -14.03 -0.96 12.14
N ALA A 178 -13.94 -0.67 13.43
CA ALA A 178 -12.88 -1.13 14.33
C ALA A 178 -12.76 -2.67 14.47
N SER A 179 -13.77 -3.43 14.04
CA SER A 179 -13.73 -4.89 14.09
C SER A 179 -12.70 -5.51 13.14
N ASN A 180 -12.38 -4.83 12.04
CA ASN A 180 -11.42 -5.29 11.02
C ASN A 180 -10.40 -4.22 10.61
N TRP A 181 -10.41 -3.02 11.24
CA TRP A 181 -9.46 -1.95 10.97
C TRP A 181 -8.49 -1.74 12.13
N THR A 182 -7.20 -1.80 11.83
CA THR A 182 -6.13 -1.37 12.74
C THR A 182 -5.51 -0.10 12.17
N MET A 183 -5.71 1.02 12.88
CA MET A 183 -5.10 2.30 12.54
C MET A 183 -3.82 2.50 13.33
N HIS A 184 -2.70 2.75 12.66
CA HIS A 184 -1.41 3.02 13.27
C HIS A 184 -0.92 4.42 12.87
N TRP A 185 -0.91 5.36 13.81
CA TRP A 185 -0.45 6.71 13.59
C TRP A 185 1.05 6.82 13.83
N ILE A 186 1.78 7.27 12.80
CA ILE A 186 3.21 7.60 12.91
C ILE A 186 3.32 9.05 13.38
N ASP A 187 3.70 9.24 14.63
CA ASP A 187 3.78 10.58 15.22
C ASP A 187 4.84 11.45 14.55
N GLY A 188 4.47 12.70 14.25
CA GLY A 188 5.32 13.68 13.59
C GLY A 188 5.62 13.43 12.11
N ALA A 189 5.14 12.34 11.51
CA ALA A 189 5.38 12.03 10.11
C ALA A 189 4.41 12.76 9.17
N ASP A 190 4.92 13.11 7.98
CA ASP A 190 4.12 13.64 6.87
C ASP A 190 3.61 12.52 5.93
N HIS A 191 3.00 12.90 4.79
CA HIS A 191 2.50 11.97 3.77
C HIS A 191 3.58 11.05 3.18
N SER A 192 4.84 11.39 3.30
CA SER A 192 5.98 10.59 2.84
C SER A 192 6.65 9.80 3.96
N PHE A 193 6.08 9.83 5.15
CA PHE A 193 6.65 9.29 6.39
C PHE A 193 7.96 9.97 6.82
N HIS A 194 8.22 11.19 6.33
CA HIS A 194 9.32 12.02 6.83
C HIS A 194 8.94 12.66 8.16
N VAL A 195 9.86 12.63 9.09
CA VAL A 195 9.76 13.29 10.39
C VAL A 195 10.70 14.49 10.47
N THR A 196 10.32 15.49 11.26
CA THR A 196 11.19 16.66 11.48
C THR A 196 12.30 16.35 12.46
N LYS A 197 13.42 17.09 12.37
CA LYS A 197 14.53 16.98 13.33
C LYS A 197 14.06 17.22 14.77
N ALA A 198 13.04 18.04 14.97
CA ALA A 198 12.48 18.33 16.29
C ALA A 198 11.76 17.12 16.95
N SER A 199 11.38 16.10 16.16
CA SER A 199 10.75 14.89 16.69
C SER A 199 11.70 13.98 17.46
N GLY A 200 13.02 14.21 17.38
CA GLY A 200 14.03 13.32 17.95
C GLY A 200 14.15 11.96 17.27
N ARG A 201 13.49 11.78 16.13
CA ARG A 201 13.44 10.54 15.32
C ARG A 201 13.97 10.82 13.92
N ASP A 202 14.34 9.77 13.22
CA ASP A 202 14.68 9.79 11.80
C ASP A 202 13.75 8.88 10.98
N ASP A 203 13.84 8.99 9.66
CA ASP A 203 13.04 8.19 8.74
C ASP A 203 13.32 6.69 8.87
N ALA A 204 14.53 6.30 9.31
CA ALA A 204 14.87 4.90 9.54
C ALA A 204 14.08 4.33 10.73
N ALA A 205 13.96 5.08 11.83
CA ALA A 205 13.15 4.69 12.98
C ALA A 205 11.66 4.55 12.62
N VAL A 206 11.16 5.42 11.73
CA VAL A 206 9.78 5.31 11.21
C VAL A 206 9.59 4.03 10.39
N LEU A 207 10.54 3.70 9.53
CA LEU A 207 10.48 2.46 8.75
C LEU A 207 10.51 1.21 9.64
N GLU A 208 11.33 1.20 10.71
CA GLU A 208 11.36 0.09 11.67
C GLU A 208 10.04 -0.03 12.44
N GLU A 209 9.41 1.09 12.80
CA GLU A 209 8.09 1.10 13.44
C GLU A 209 7.01 0.50 12.51
N ILE A 210 6.98 0.90 11.24
CA ILE A 210 6.08 0.31 10.23
C ILE A 210 6.32 -1.19 10.11
N GLY A 211 7.58 -1.62 10.04
CA GLY A 211 7.93 -3.03 9.97
C GLY A 211 7.46 -3.81 11.20
N SER A 212 7.73 -3.30 12.40
CA SER A 212 7.37 -3.96 13.66
C SER A 212 5.86 -4.09 13.82
N ALA A 213 5.09 -3.03 13.53
CA ALA A 213 3.65 -3.06 13.58
C ALA A 213 3.04 -4.00 12.52
N THR A 214 3.64 -4.03 11.31
CA THR A 214 3.24 -4.98 10.28
C THR A 214 3.49 -6.43 10.71
N ALA A 215 4.65 -6.72 11.31
CA ALA A 215 4.95 -8.06 11.83
C ALA A 215 3.95 -8.51 12.89
N ALA A 216 3.56 -7.63 13.80
CA ALA A 216 2.56 -7.91 14.83
C ALA A 216 1.16 -8.17 14.25
N TRP A 217 0.81 -7.49 13.17
CA TRP A 217 -0.48 -7.66 12.50
C TRP A 217 -0.58 -8.96 11.67
N LEU A 218 0.55 -9.50 11.23
CA LEU A 218 0.59 -10.73 10.44
C LEU A 218 0.36 -12.02 11.25
N VAL A 219 0.53 -11.96 12.57
CA VAL A 219 0.33 -13.09 13.50
C VAL A 219 -1.15 -13.25 13.81
#